data_2e95d61a6c619599c0213dc4a6ef0d8e
#
_entry.id   2e95d61a6c619599c0213dc4a6ef0d8e
#
_cell.length_a   1.000
_cell.length_b   1.000
_cell.length_c   1.000
_cell.angle_alpha   90.00
_cell.angle_beta   90.00
_cell.angle_gamma   90.00
#
_symmetry.space_group_name_H-M   'P 1'
#
loop_
_entity.id
_entity.type
_entity.pdbx_description
1 polymer ?
#
loop_
_entity_poly.entity_id
_entity_poly.type
_entity_poly.pdbx_seq_one_letter_code
_entity_poly.pdbx_strand_id
1 'polypeptide(L)'
;MYSFATYKDQYKANLRLALPVVLTQLGQILTQVADNLMVGRYGGSDPTPLAAVSFGGAVFFILFIAAIGIALGMTPLVGELYAQGDREKSSGLLQNGILFYGLLGVAMAAVQYAVIPQMYHLGQPAEVVDMAIPYYRMLVWSMPFIMLFFTFKQFLEGVGNTKVEMFVTIAANLANIGFNWVFIYGRYGFPEMGAEGAGLGTLMSRIIAPMLMIGYFYSRSKYRVYLEGFSPRNYSWASVRQLLHMGLPISMQMFLEASAFVGTGIMMGWFNKETMSANQIATTIGNCAFMIVMSIGAATTIRVSHCYGARDISQLSLAAKASYHLVLAWNALAALVFITMRNVIPTFFTTNAEVIAIASNLMVFAALYQLSDGIQNVSVGILRGIQDVKIIMPIAFVSYWLLNLPAGYLFGFTMGMGPSGLFLGFSFGLSAAAVMMIVRIRRSISRLHANGNSQSTIRNS
;
A
#
# COMPACT_ATOMS: atom_id res chain seq x y z
N MET A 1 23.67 14.14 22.16
CA MET A 1 22.66 14.60 21.18
C MET A 1 23.33 14.68 19.81
N TYR A 2 22.78 14.00 18.78
CA TYR A 2 23.38 14.08 17.43
C TYR A 2 23.10 15.46 16.84
N SER A 3 24.10 16.02 16.13
CA SER A 3 24.01 17.33 15.47
C SER A 3 23.00 17.28 14.31
N PHE A 4 22.39 18.42 13.97
CA PHE A 4 21.52 18.58 12.79
C PHE A 4 22.23 18.14 11.49
N ALA A 5 23.56 18.37 11.40
CA ALA A 5 24.38 17.91 10.27
C ALA A 5 24.33 16.39 10.08
N THR A 6 24.32 15.60 11.17
CA THR A 6 24.23 14.14 11.14
C THR A 6 22.89 13.64 10.55
N TYR A 7 21.80 14.37 10.81
CA TYR A 7 20.47 14.01 10.27
C TYR A 7 20.27 14.48 8.83
N LYS A 8 20.96 15.51 8.37
CA LYS A 8 20.81 16.06 7.01
C LYS A 8 21.00 14.98 5.93
N ASP A 9 22.06 14.19 6.06
CA ASP A 9 22.32 13.10 5.10
C ASP A 9 21.28 11.99 5.20
N GLN A 10 20.77 11.73 6.41
CA GLN A 10 19.69 10.76 6.62
C GLN A 10 18.38 11.22 5.95
N TYR A 11 18.02 12.50 6.13
CA TYR A 11 16.82 13.07 5.48
C TYR A 11 16.95 13.00 3.96
N LYS A 12 18.09 13.40 3.40
CA LYS A 12 18.36 13.36 1.97
C LYS A 12 18.25 11.95 1.41
N ALA A 13 18.80 10.97 2.12
CA ALA A 13 18.76 9.57 1.70
C ALA A 13 17.33 8.99 1.77
N ASN A 14 16.56 9.30 2.82
CA ASN A 14 15.16 8.88 2.93
C ASN A 14 14.31 9.52 1.82
N LEU A 15 14.43 10.83 1.61
CA LEU A 15 13.66 11.55 0.58
C LEU A 15 14.01 11.08 -0.84
N ARG A 16 15.28 10.74 -1.10
CA ARG A 16 15.69 10.20 -2.41
C ARG A 16 14.99 8.90 -2.77
N LEU A 17 14.66 8.07 -1.78
CA LEU A 17 13.91 6.83 -1.97
C LEU A 17 12.40 7.08 -1.94
N ALA A 18 11.93 7.93 -1.05
CA ALA A 18 10.50 8.20 -0.87
C ALA A 18 9.88 8.97 -2.06
N LEU A 19 10.57 9.98 -2.61
CA LEU A 19 10.03 10.82 -3.67
C LEU A 19 9.58 10.05 -4.92
N PRO A 20 10.37 9.10 -5.47
CA PRO A 20 9.88 8.28 -6.59
C PRO A 20 8.64 7.48 -6.24
N VAL A 21 8.56 6.94 -5.01
CA VAL A 21 7.39 6.20 -4.54
C VAL A 21 6.17 7.11 -4.44
N VAL A 22 6.32 8.35 -3.93
CA VAL A 22 5.25 9.36 -3.93
C VAL A 22 4.72 9.61 -5.34
N LEU A 23 5.62 9.80 -6.31
CA LEU A 23 5.23 10.04 -7.71
C LEU A 23 4.52 8.81 -8.32
N THR A 24 4.95 7.60 -7.96
CA THR A 24 4.26 6.36 -8.34
C THR A 24 2.83 6.34 -7.80
N GLN A 25 2.64 6.66 -6.53
CA GLN A 25 1.32 6.69 -5.89
C GLN A 25 0.39 7.76 -6.47
N LEU A 26 0.93 8.97 -6.71
CA LEU A 26 0.18 10.04 -7.38
C LEU A 26 -0.22 9.64 -8.80
N GLY A 27 0.69 8.99 -9.54
CA GLY A 27 0.39 8.46 -10.87
C GLY A 27 -0.75 7.45 -10.86
N GLN A 28 -0.82 6.57 -9.87
CA GLN A 28 -1.90 5.59 -9.70
C GLN A 28 -3.25 6.27 -9.44
N ILE A 29 -3.29 7.30 -8.57
CA ILE A 29 -4.53 8.07 -8.34
C ILE A 29 -5.00 8.75 -9.62
N LEU A 30 -4.10 9.43 -10.33
CA LEU A 30 -4.43 10.13 -11.57
C LEU A 30 -4.99 9.15 -12.61
N THR A 31 -4.43 7.95 -12.70
CA THR A 31 -4.94 6.90 -13.59
C THR A 31 -6.34 6.46 -13.18
N GLN A 32 -6.58 6.21 -11.88
CA GLN A 32 -7.90 5.84 -11.39
C GLN A 32 -8.95 6.94 -11.66
N VAL A 33 -8.58 8.20 -11.48
CA VAL A 33 -9.45 9.35 -11.81
C VAL A 33 -9.73 9.39 -13.32
N ALA A 34 -8.72 9.18 -14.16
CA ALA A 34 -8.87 9.13 -15.61
C ALA A 34 -9.82 7.99 -16.04
N ASP A 35 -9.62 6.79 -15.48
CA ASP A 35 -10.47 5.63 -15.76
C ASP A 35 -11.94 5.92 -15.41
N ASN A 36 -12.19 6.45 -14.21
CA ASN A 36 -13.55 6.80 -13.78
C ASN A 36 -14.17 7.91 -14.63
N LEU A 37 -13.38 8.92 -15.05
CA LEU A 37 -13.86 9.98 -15.93
C LEU A 37 -14.20 9.46 -17.34
N MET A 38 -13.39 8.55 -17.87
CA MET A 38 -13.62 7.98 -19.21
C MET A 38 -14.86 7.08 -19.23
N VAL A 39 -15.01 6.20 -18.22
CA VAL A 39 -16.19 5.34 -18.09
C VAL A 39 -17.46 6.16 -17.79
N GLY A 40 -17.35 7.17 -16.89
CA GLY A 40 -18.48 8.05 -16.58
C GLY A 40 -18.96 8.86 -17.77
N ARG A 41 -18.04 9.38 -18.60
CA ARG A 41 -18.39 10.07 -19.84
C ARG A 41 -18.98 9.15 -20.91
N TYR A 42 -18.54 7.90 -20.94
CA TYR A 42 -19.10 6.88 -21.82
C TYR A 42 -20.57 6.59 -21.50
N GLY A 43 -20.91 6.44 -20.21
CA GLY A 43 -22.27 6.22 -19.75
C GLY A 43 -23.21 7.42 -20.01
N GLY A 44 -22.68 8.63 -20.15
CA GLY A 44 -23.46 9.86 -20.34
C GLY A 44 -24.42 10.10 -19.18
N SER A 45 -25.73 9.97 -19.43
CA SER A 45 -26.78 10.09 -18.39
C SER A 45 -27.03 8.76 -17.63
N ASP A 46 -26.52 7.62 -18.13
CA ASP A 46 -26.63 6.32 -17.48
C ASP A 46 -25.46 6.10 -16.49
N PRO A 47 -25.72 6.01 -15.18
CA PRO A 47 -24.69 5.78 -14.18
C PRO A 47 -24.20 4.33 -14.10
N THR A 48 -24.87 3.37 -14.79
CA THR A 48 -24.63 1.93 -14.68
C THR A 48 -23.19 1.53 -15.01
N PRO A 49 -22.53 2.03 -16.09
CA PRO A 49 -21.14 1.67 -16.39
C PRO A 49 -20.16 2.06 -15.29
N LEU A 50 -20.31 3.26 -14.73
CA LEU A 50 -19.44 3.74 -13.64
C LEU A 50 -19.68 2.96 -12.35
N ALA A 51 -20.93 2.65 -12.04
CA ALA A 51 -21.31 1.81 -10.89
C ALA A 51 -20.72 0.40 -11.02
N ALA A 52 -20.78 -0.19 -12.23
CA ALA A 52 -20.23 -1.52 -12.51
C ALA A 52 -18.71 -1.58 -12.33
N VAL A 53 -17.99 -0.60 -12.86
CA VAL A 53 -16.52 -0.50 -12.68
C VAL A 53 -16.16 -0.29 -11.21
N SER A 54 -16.86 0.57 -10.49
CA SER A 54 -16.65 0.82 -9.07
C SER A 54 -16.91 -0.43 -8.23
N PHE A 55 -18.01 -1.14 -8.48
CA PHE A 55 -18.36 -2.37 -7.78
C PHE A 55 -17.35 -3.50 -8.06
N GLY A 56 -17.07 -3.78 -9.34
CA GLY A 56 -16.11 -4.81 -9.74
C GLY A 56 -14.70 -4.53 -9.20
N GLY A 57 -14.29 -3.26 -9.22
CA GLY A 57 -13.02 -2.80 -8.65
C GLY A 57 -12.93 -3.01 -7.14
N ALA A 58 -14.00 -2.72 -6.39
CA ALA A 58 -14.06 -2.92 -4.94
C ALA A 58 -13.96 -4.40 -4.56
N VAL A 59 -14.69 -5.29 -5.24
CA VAL A 59 -14.62 -6.75 -5.03
C VAL A 59 -13.22 -7.27 -5.31
N PHE A 60 -12.60 -6.82 -6.41
CA PHE A 60 -11.22 -7.18 -6.76
C PHE A 60 -10.22 -6.75 -5.70
N PHE A 61 -10.35 -5.54 -5.16
CA PHE A 61 -9.39 -4.92 -4.24
C PHE A 61 -9.22 -5.69 -2.93
N ILE A 62 -10.27 -6.34 -2.42
CA ILE A 62 -10.25 -7.07 -1.14
C ILE A 62 -9.19 -8.19 -1.14
N LEU A 63 -9.17 -9.02 -2.19
CA LEU A 63 -8.20 -10.10 -2.32
C LEU A 63 -6.84 -9.60 -2.85
N PHE A 64 -6.86 -8.54 -3.63
CA PHE A 64 -5.67 -7.89 -4.16
C PHE A 64 -4.76 -7.33 -3.06
N ILE A 65 -5.33 -6.68 -2.03
CA ILE A 65 -4.55 -6.13 -0.91
C ILE A 65 -3.81 -7.23 -0.14
N ALA A 66 -4.42 -8.42 -0.01
CA ALA A 66 -3.77 -9.56 0.62
C ALA A 66 -2.56 -10.05 -0.20
N ALA A 67 -2.70 -10.13 -1.53
CA ALA A 67 -1.61 -10.54 -2.41
C ALA A 67 -0.44 -9.54 -2.40
N ILE A 68 -0.72 -8.22 -2.43
CA ILE A 68 0.30 -7.19 -2.29
C ILE A 68 1.05 -7.31 -0.97
N GLY A 69 0.33 -7.51 0.14
CA GLY A 69 0.94 -7.66 1.45
C GLY A 69 1.96 -8.80 1.50
N ILE A 70 1.68 -9.93 0.82
CA ILE A 70 2.63 -11.04 0.71
C ILE A 70 3.86 -10.63 -0.11
N ALA A 71 3.67 -9.88 -1.20
CA ALA A 71 4.77 -9.43 -2.05
C ALA A 71 5.72 -8.45 -1.33
N LEU A 72 5.19 -7.58 -0.47
CA LEU A 72 5.98 -6.62 0.32
C LEU A 72 7.03 -7.27 1.23
N GLY A 73 6.88 -8.54 1.56
CA GLY A 73 7.85 -9.32 2.33
C GLY A 73 9.20 -9.51 1.64
N MET A 74 9.29 -9.34 0.33
CA MET A 74 10.53 -9.53 -0.43
C MET A 74 11.53 -8.39 -0.23
N THR A 75 11.08 -7.14 -0.15
CA THR A 75 11.94 -5.94 -0.06
C THR A 75 12.96 -6.01 1.09
N PRO A 76 12.58 -6.31 2.35
CA PRO A 76 13.55 -6.35 3.44
C PRO A 76 14.55 -7.51 3.31
N LEU A 77 14.14 -8.64 2.74
CA LEU A 77 15.03 -9.78 2.49
C LEU A 77 16.09 -9.45 1.43
N VAL A 78 15.66 -8.86 0.32
CA VAL A 78 16.58 -8.39 -0.74
C VAL A 78 17.50 -7.29 -0.20
N GLY A 79 16.97 -6.35 0.60
CA GLY A 79 17.73 -5.26 1.18
C GLY A 79 18.87 -5.74 2.10
N GLU A 80 18.60 -6.76 2.92
CA GLU A 80 19.62 -7.40 3.75
C GLU A 80 20.71 -8.05 2.89
N LEU A 81 20.34 -8.91 1.94
CA LEU A 81 21.29 -9.62 1.07
C LEU A 81 22.12 -8.65 0.21
N TYR A 82 21.48 -7.59 -0.28
CA TYR A 82 22.17 -6.55 -1.05
C TYR A 82 23.23 -5.84 -0.22
N ALA A 83 22.93 -5.49 1.02
CA ALA A 83 23.87 -4.85 1.94
C ALA A 83 25.03 -5.79 2.35
N GLN A 84 24.79 -7.09 2.39
CA GLN A 84 25.82 -8.13 2.60
C GLN A 84 26.69 -8.37 1.36
N GLY A 85 26.31 -7.86 0.19
CA GLY A 85 26.95 -8.13 -1.08
C GLY A 85 26.75 -9.54 -1.64
N ASP A 86 25.79 -10.30 -1.07
CA ASP A 86 25.51 -11.69 -1.46
C ASP A 86 24.62 -11.73 -2.71
N ARG A 87 25.27 -11.64 -3.86
CA ARG A 87 24.59 -11.62 -5.16
C ARG A 87 23.93 -12.95 -5.52
N GLU A 88 24.56 -14.05 -5.13
CA GLU A 88 24.05 -15.39 -5.45
C GLU A 88 22.72 -15.65 -4.73
N LYS A 89 22.67 -15.39 -3.42
CA LYS A 89 21.41 -15.51 -2.68
C LYS A 89 20.37 -14.50 -3.14
N SER A 90 20.76 -13.28 -3.51
CA SER A 90 19.82 -12.28 -4.07
C SER A 90 19.23 -12.76 -5.39
N SER A 91 20.04 -13.37 -6.28
CA SER A 91 19.58 -13.97 -7.53
C SER A 91 18.64 -15.15 -7.27
N GLY A 92 19.02 -16.06 -6.35
CA GLY A 92 18.16 -17.18 -5.96
C GLY A 92 16.82 -16.72 -5.36
N LEU A 93 16.83 -15.67 -4.54
CA LEU A 93 15.60 -15.11 -3.98
C LEU A 93 14.71 -14.49 -5.07
N LEU A 94 15.28 -13.78 -6.06
CA LEU A 94 14.53 -13.27 -7.21
C LEU A 94 13.92 -14.40 -8.03
N GLN A 95 14.68 -15.43 -8.34
CA GLN A 95 14.23 -16.62 -9.09
C GLN A 95 13.05 -17.31 -8.39
N ASN A 96 13.20 -17.60 -7.08
CA ASN A 96 12.13 -18.21 -6.28
C ASN A 96 10.92 -17.27 -6.14
N GLY A 97 11.15 -15.94 -6.04
CA GLY A 97 10.11 -14.93 -6.01
C GLY A 97 9.28 -14.91 -7.29
N ILE A 98 9.92 -14.98 -8.47
CA ILE A 98 9.22 -15.03 -9.76
C ILE A 98 8.28 -16.23 -9.83
N LEU A 99 8.78 -17.42 -9.46
CA LEU A 99 7.96 -18.64 -9.45
C LEU A 99 6.84 -18.55 -8.41
N PHE A 100 7.19 -18.21 -7.18
CA PHE A 100 6.23 -18.19 -6.07
C PHE A 100 5.13 -17.15 -6.27
N TYR A 101 5.48 -15.89 -6.59
CA TYR A 101 4.48 -14.85 -6.78
C TYR A 101 3.70 -15.02 -8.08
N GLY A 102 4.31 -15.60 -9.13
CA GLY A 102 3.60 -16.00 -10.34
C GLY A 102 2.51 -17.03 -10.04
N LEU A 103 2.84 -18.10 -9.31
CA LEU A 103 1.89 -19.13 -8.87
C LEU A 103 0.85 -18.56 -7.90
N LEU A 104 1.25 -17.69 -6.98
CA LEU A 104 0.33 -16.99 -6.09
C LEU A 104 -0.66 -16.13 -6.89
N GLY A 105 -0.20 -15.44 -7.93
CA GLY A 105 -1.06 -14.67 -8.82
C GLY A 105 -2.10 -15.54 -9.53
N VAL A 106 -1.71 -16.71 -10.02
CA VAL A 106 -2.63 -17.70 -10.62
C VAL A 106 -3.63 -18.23 -9.57
N ALA A 107 -3.14 -18.59 -8.38
CA ALA A 107 -4.01 -19.08 -7.30
C ALA A 107 -5.03 -18.02 -6.86
N MET A 108 -4.57 -16.76 -6.69
CA MET A 108 -5.46 -15.63 -6.36
C MET A 108 -6.46 -15.35 -7.48
N ALA A 109 -6.05 -15.46 -8.75
CA ALA A 109 -6.97 -15.35 -9.88
C ALA A 109 -8.05 -16.44 -9.84
N ALA A 110 -7.68 -17.68 -9.54
CA ALA A 110 -8.64 -18.78 -9.40
C ALA A 110 -9.63 -18.55 -8.26
N VAL A 111 -9.16 -18.09 -7.10
CA VAL A 111 -10.02 -17.74 -5.95
C VAL A 111 -10.97 -16.60 -6.33
N GLN A 112 -10.47 -15.53 -6.95
CA GLN A 112 -11.28 -14.40 -7.39
C GLN A 112 -12.31 -14.81 -8.46
N TYR A 113 -11.94 -15.71 -9.37
CA TYR A 113 -12.87 -16.24 -10.36
C TYR A 113 -14.03 -17.01 -9.70
N ALA A 114 -13.75 -17.76 -8.63
CA ALA A 114 -14.75 -18.46 -7.84
C ALA A 114 -15.71 -17.53 -7.05
N VAL A 115 -15.35 -16.24 -6.88
CA VAL A 115 -16.21 -15.24 -6.24
C VAL A 115 -17.29 -14.69 -7.18
N ILE A 116 -17.18 -14.89 -8.50
CA ILE A 116 -18.13 -14.31 -9.48
C ILE A 116 -19.60 -14.64 -9.16
N PRO A 117 -20.00 -15.90 -8.86
CA PRO A 117 -21.40 -16.20 -8.53
C PRO A 117 -21.90 -15.47 -7.28
N GLN A 118 -21.01 -15.21 -6.30
CA GLN A 118 -21.36 -14.51 -5.06
C GLN A 118 -21.61 -13.02 -5.25
N MET A 119 -21.14 -12.41 -6.35
CA MET A 119 -21.35 -11.00 -6.65
C MET A 119 -22.85 -10.63 -6.70
N TYR A 120 -23.72 -11.53 -7.15
CA TYR A 120 -25.18 -11.33 -7.15
C TYR A 120 -25.81 -11.25 -5.76
N HIS A 121 -25.12 -11.77 -4.72
CA HIS A 121 -25.60 -11.75 -3.34
C HIS A 121 -25.06 -10.57 -2.51
N LEU A 122 -24.31 -9.66 -3.14
CA LEU A 122 -23.74 -8.48 -2.48
C LEU A 122 -24.65 -7.24 -2.47
N GLY A 123 -25.96 -7.42 -2.81
CA GLY A 123 -26.98 -6.37 -2.67
C GLY A 123 -26.94 -5.28 -3.73
N GLN A 124 -26.25 -5.51 -4.86
CA GLN A 124 -26.27 -4.60 -6.01
C GLN A 124 -27.37 -4.97 -7.00
N PRO A 125 -27.92 -4.00 -7.78
CA PRO A 125 -28.84 -4.29 -8.87
C PRO A 125 -28.22 -5.29 -9.86
N ALA A 126 -29.03 -6.24 -10.35
CA ALA A 126 -28.55 -7.27 -11.28
C ALA A 126 -27.90 -6.69 -12.54
N GLU A 127 -28.44 -5.60 -13.07
CA GLU A 127 -27.90 -4.87 -14.22
C GLU A 127 -26.47 -4.36 -13.99
N VAL A 128 -26.20 -3.84 -12.79
CA VAL A 128 -24.84 -3.41 -12.40
C VAL A 128 -23.91 -4.61 -12.31
N VAL A 129 -24.37 -5.73 -11.72
CA VAL A 129 -23.56 -6.95 -11.58
C VAL A 129 -23.23 -7.55 -12.94
N ASP A 130 -24.23 -7.63 -13.84
CA ASP A 130 -24.05 -8.18 -15.19
C ASP A 130 -23.00 -7.38 -15.98
N MET A 131 -23.00 -6.07 -15.85
CA MET A 131 -22.00 -5.19 -16.49
C MET A 131 -20.66 -5.23 -15.77
N ALA A 132 -20.62 -5.47 -14.46
CA ALA A 132 -19.40 -5.56 -13.69
C ALA A 132 -18.60 -6.84 -13.94
N ILE A 133 -19.25 -7.97 -14.20
CA ILE A 133 -18.61 -9.28 -14.37
C ILE A 133 -17.58 -9.29 -15.52
N PRO A 134 -17.83 -8.80 -16.74
CA PRO A 134 -16.84 -8.74 -17.81
C PRO A 134 -15.63 -7.90 -17.40
N TYR A 135 -15.83 -6.72 -16.82
CA TYR A 135 -14.79 -5.86 -16.29
C TYR A 135 -13.97 -6.60 -15.21
N TYR A 136 -14.62 -7.20 -14.23
CA TYR A 136 -13.99 -7.95 -13.14
C TYR A 136 -13.13 -9.11 -13.66
N ARG A 137 -13.63 -9.86 -14.66
CA ARG A 137 -12.86 -10.94 -15.30
C ARG A 137 -11.54 -10.45 -15.86
N MET A 138 -11.49 -9.29 -16.51
CA MET A 138 -10.25 -8.70 -17.04
C MET A 138 -9.27 -8.37 -15.90
N LEU A 139 -9.78 -7.85 -14.77
CA LEU A 139 -8.95 -7.62 -13.59
C LEU A 139 -8.41 -8.93 -13.00
N VAL A 140 -9.22 -9.97 -12.92
CA VAL A 140 -8.80 -11.29 -12.43
C VAL A 140 -7.70 -11.88 -13.31
N TRP A 141 -7.85 -11.83 -14.63
CA TRP A 141 -6.81 -12.28 -15.57
C TRP A 141 -5.50 -11.51 -15.45
N SER A 142 -5.54 -10.29 -14.96
CA SER A 142 -4.34 -9.48 -14.75
C SER A 142 -3.52 -9.86 -13.52
N MET A 143 -4.06 -10.66 -12.58
CA MET A 143 -3.39 -11.01 -11.31
C MET A 143 -2.00 -11.64 -11.45
N PRO A 144 -1.76 -12.62 -12.33
CA PRO A 144 -0.42 -13.19 -12.49
C PRO A 144 0.60 -12.15 -12.96
N PHE A 145 0.20 -11.26 -13.86
CA PHE A 145 1.08 -10.23 -14.41
C PHE A 145 1.43 -9.16 -13.39
N ILE A 146 0.45 -8.74 -12.58
CA ILE A 146 0.70 -7.76 -11.54
C ILE A 146 1.56 -8.34 -10.41
N MET A 147 1.40 -9.61 -10.07
CA MET A 147 2.26 -10.28 -9.09
C MET A 147 3.69 -10.42 -9.61
N LEU A 148 3.87 -10.69 -10.91
CA LEU A 148 5.17 -10.70 -11.55
C LEU A 148 5.80 -9.29 -11.54
N PHE A 149 5.03 -8.25 -11.84
CA PHE A 149 5.48 -6.85 -11.72
C PHE A 149 5.94 -6.54 -10.29
N PHE A 150 5.14 -6.91 -9.28
CA PHE A 150 5.50 -6.70 -7.87
C PHE A 150 6.79 -7.43 -7.48
N THR A 151 7.06 -8.60 -8.04
CA THR A 151 8.32 -9.32 -7.80
C THR A 151 9.53 -8.46 -8.17
N PHE A 152 9.56 -7.94 -9.40
CA PHE A 152 10.66 -7.09 -9.85
C PHE A 152 10.68 -5.74 -9.13
N LYS A 153 9.52 -5.17 -8.85
CA LYS A 153 9.37 -3.93 -8.09
C LYS A 153 9.98 -4.07 -6.69
N GLN A 154 9.57 -5.08 -5.93
CA GLN A 154 10.06 -5.30 -4.57
C GLN A 154 11.55 -5.64 -4.54
N PHE A 155 12.06 -6.32 -5.57
CA PHE A 155 13.48 -6.55 -5.73
C PHE A 155 14.24 -5.24 -5.96
N LEU A 156 13.78 -4.39 -6.88
CA LEU A 156 14.40 -3.07 -7.14
C LEU A 156 14.35 -2.15 -5.92
N GLU A 157 13.23 -2.12 -5.19
CA GLU A 157 13.14 -1.42 -3.91
C GLU A 157 14.18 -1.95 -2.92
N GLY A 158 14.30 -3.27 -2.78
CA GLY A 158 15.27 -3.90 -1.90
C GLY A 158 16.72 -3.52 -2.23
N VAL A 159 17.09 -3.40 -3.50
CA VAL A 159 18.42 -2.89 -3.90
C VAL A 159 18.53 -1.37 -3.86
N GLY A 160 17.51 -0.66 -3.40
CA GLY A 160 17.50 0.79 -3.23
C GLY A 160 17.25 1.59 -4.52
N ASN A 161 16.62 1.00 -5.53
CA ASN A 161 16.30 1.67 -6.80
C ASN A 161 14.79 1.82 -7.00
N THR A 162 14.21 2.85 -6.41
CA THR A 162 12.78 3.20 -6.54
C THR A 162 12.46 3.99 -7.80
N LYS A 163 13.47 4.52 -8.51
CA LYS A 163 13.25 5.34 -9.71
C LYS A 163 12.73 4.53 -10.90
N VAL A 164 13.25 3.31 -11.08
CA VAL A 164 12.87 2.47 -12.23
C VAL A 164 11.42 2.07 -12.13
N GLU A 165 10.97 1.65 -10.93
CA GLU A 165 9.57 1.31 -10.72
C GLU A 165 8.65 2.51 -11.00
N MET A 166 9.07 3.72 -10.60
CA MET A 166 8.33 4.96 -10.87
C MET A 166 8.15 5.15 -12.39
N PHE A 167 9.23 5.07 -13.16
CA PHE A 167 9.16 5.25 -14.62
C PHE A 167 8.31 4.17 -15.29
N VAL A 168 8.47 2.90 -14.88
CA VAL A 168 7.67 1.80 -15.43
C VAL A 168 6.19 1.96 -15.07
N THR A 169 5.87 2.34 -13.83
CA THR A 169 4.49 2.57 -13.41
C THR A 169 3.87 3.74 -14.16
N ILE A 170 4.58 4.87 -14.32
CA ILE A 170 4.09 6.00 -15.10
C ILE A 170 3.85 5.59 -16.56
N ALA A 171 4.78 4.86 -17.18
CA ALA A 171 4.62 4.37 -18.54
C ALA A 171 3.41 3.42 -18.68
N ALA A 172 3.23 2.50 -17.73
CA ALA A 172 2.08 1.59 -17.71
C ALA A 172 0.76 2.34 -17.50
N ASN A 173 0.74 3.38 -16.66
CA ASN A 173 -0.42 4.22 -16.43
C ASN A 173 -0.79 5.04 -17.68
N LEU A 174 0.18 5.60 -18.38
CA LEU A 174 -0.06 6.29 -19.66
C LEU A 174 -0.57 5.32 -20.72
N ALA A 175 -0.01 4.12 -20.80
CA ALA A 175 -0.49 3.07 -21.68
C ALA A 175 -1.94 2.67 -21.33
N ASN A 176 -2.28 2.55 -20.03
CA ASN A 176 -3.64 2.27 -19.57
C ASN A 176 -4.64 3.33 -20.07
N ILE A 177 -4.33 4.61 -19.90
CA ILE A 177 -5.19 5.70 -20.38
C ILE A 177 -5.36 5.62 -21.92
N GLY A 178 -4.27 5.33 -22.65
CA GLY A 178 -4.31 5.15 -24.11
C GLY A 178 -5.18 3.95 -24.53
N PHE A 179 -5.03 2.82 -23.88
CA PHE A 179 -5.85 1.62 -24.14
C PHE A 179 -7.31 1.83 -23.77
N ASN A 180 -7.59 2.48 -22.64
CA ASN A 180 -8.96 2.82 -22.26
C ASN A 180 -9.63 3.69 -23.29
N TRP A 181 -8.91 4.70 -23.83
CA TRP A 181 -9.44 5.55 -24.91
C TRP A 181 -9.77 4.76 -26.18
N VAL A 182 -8.96 3.74 -26.49
CA VAL A 182 -9.20 2.86 -27.67
C VAL A 182 -10.37 1.92 -27.42
N PHE A 183 -10.39 1.19 -26.29
CA PHE A 183 -11.34 0.08 -26.08
C PHE A 183 -12.69 0.56 -25.55
N ILE A 184 -12.73 1.57 -24.67
CA ILE A 184 -14.01 2.10 -24.16
C ILE A 184 -14.82 2.68 -25.32
N TYR A 185 -14.18 3.48 -26.18
CA TYR A 185 -14.86 4.23 -27.26
C TYR A 185 -14.78 3.57 -28.65
N GLY A 186 -14.22 2.39 -28.76
CA GLY A 186 -14.14 1.66 -30.05
C GLY A 186 -13.36 2.38 -31.13
N ARG A 187 -12.15 2.89 -30.80
CA ARG A 187 -11.32 3.61 -31.77
C ARG A 187 -10.42 2.66 -32.58
N TYR A 188 -9.93 3.14 -33.74
CA TYR A 188 -9.01 2.42 -34.63
C TYR A 188 -9.52 1.04 -35.10
N GLY A 189 -10.85 0.87 -35.24
CA GLY A 189 -11.45 -0.37 -35.73
C GLY A 189 -11.71 -1.42 -34.66
N PHE A 190 -11.45 -1.12 -33.38
CA PHE A 190 -11.89 -1.96 -32.28
C PHE A 190 -13.39 -1.74 -31.99
N PRO A 191 -14.11 -2.78 -31.51
CA PRO A 191 -15.48 -2.61 -31.07
C PRO A 191 -15.55 -1.71 -29.84
N GLU A 192 -16.67 -1.02 -29.70
CA GLU A 192 -16.98 -0.23 -28.51
C GLU A 192 -17.36 -1.17 -27.35
N MET A 193 -16.54 -1.18 -26.29
CA MET A 193 -16.63 -2.16 -25.20
C MET A 193 -17.08 -1.54 -23.85
N GLY A 194 -17.15 -0.21 -23.74
CA GLY A 194 -17.58 0.46 -22.52
C GLY A 194 -16.79 0.05 -21.28
N ALA A 195 -17.52 -0.39 -20.24
CA ALA A 195 -16.92 -0.81 -18.97
C ALA A 195 -15.94 -2.00 -19.13
N GLU A 196 -16.26 -2.97 -19.98
CA GLU A 196 -15.37 -4.11 -20.28
C GLU A 196 -14.07 -3.63 -20.93
N GLY A 197 -14.14 -2.61 -21.81
CA GLY A 197 -12.99 -1.97 -22.43
C GLY A 197 -12.04 -1.34 -21.41
N ALA A 198 -12.55 -0.75 -20.35
CA ALA A 198 -11.73 -0.26 -19.24
C ALA A 198 -10.98 -1.40 -18.53
N GLY A 199 -11.64 -2.54 -18.34
CA GLY A 199 -11.00 -3.76 -17.82
C GLY A 199 -9.89 -4.29 -18.71
N LEU A 200 -10.13 -4.34 -20.02
CA LEU A 200 -9.16 -4.78 -21.02
C LEU A 200 -7.95 -3.83 -21.06
N GLY A 201 -8.16 -2.52 -21.04
CA GLY A 201 -7.08 -1.53 -20.99
C GLY A 201 -6.21 -1.68 -19.73
N THR A 202 -6.85 -1.98 -18.59
CA THR A 202 -6.15 -2.29 -17.34
C THR A 202 -5.35 -3.59 -17.46
N LEU A 203 -5.91 -4.64 -18.05
CA LEU A 203 -5.20 -5.90 -18.29
C LEU A 203 -3.96 -5.68 -19.17
N MET A 204 -4.10 -4.95 -20.30
CA MET A 204 -3.00 -4.67 -21.22
C MET A 204 -1.87 -3.89 -20.53
N SER A 205 -2.19 -2.87 -19.76
CA SER A 205 -1.20 -2.09 -19.03
C SER A 205 -0.46 -2.93 -17.97
N ARG A 206 -1.19 -3.85 -17.29
CA ARG A 206 -0.61 -4.78 -16.30
C ARG A 206 0.24 -5.88 -16.93
N ILE A 207 0.06 -6.21 -18.21
CA ILE A 207 0.94 -7.07 -18.98
C ILE A 207 2.23 -6.31 -19.38
N ILE A 208 2.09 -5.07 -19.82
CA ILE A 208 3.22 -4.23 -20.23
C ILE A 208 4.16 -3.94 -19.06
N ALA A 209 3.65 -3.69 -17.85
CA ALA A 209 4.47 -3.34 -16.72
C ALA A 209 5.57 -4.36 -16.39
N PRO A 210 5.32 -5.67 -16.21
CA PRO A 210 6.37 -6.66 -16.00
C PRO A 210 7.27 -6.83 -17.23
N MET A 211 6.76 -6.68 -18.46
CA MET A 211 7.58 -6.74 -19.66
C MET A 211 8.62 -5.62 -19.68
N LEU A 212 8.23 -4.39 -19.33
CA LEU A 212 9.15 -3.26 -19.19
C LEU A 212 10.19 -3.51 -18.10
N MET A 213 9.78 -4.10 -16.96
CA MET A 213 10.71 -4.46 -15.88
C MET A 213 11.73 -5.50 -16.32
N ILE A 214 11.28 -6.57 -16.96
CA ILE A 214 12.15 -7.64 -17.52
C ILE A 214 13.10 -7.04 -18.55
N GLY A 215 12.60 -6.24 -19.49
CA GLY A 215 13.41 -5.54 -20.49
C GLY A 215 14.50 -4.66 -19.85
N TYR A 216 14.15 -3.95 -18.78
CA TYR A 216 15.11 -3.15 -18.03
C TYR A 216 16.21 -4.01 -17.37
N PHE A 217 15.84 -5.14 -16.74
CA PHE A 217 16.82 -6.06 -16.15
C PHE A 217 17.80 -6.59 -17.17
N TYR A 218 17.33 -6.98 -18.36
CA TYR A 218 18.19 -7.46 -19.45
C TYR A 218 19.07 -6.35 -20.06
N SER A 219 18.56 -5.12 -20.15
CA SER A 219 19.26 -4.00 -20.78
C SER A 219 20.41 -3.43 -19.94
N ARG A 220 20.39 -3.65 -18.61
CA ARG A 220 21.37 -3.10 -17.69
C ARG A 220 22.25 -4.19 -17.07
N SER A 221 23.55 -4.19 -17.40
CA SER A 221 24.52 -5.17 -16.89
C SER A 221 24.48 -5.32 -15.36
N LYS A 222 24.27 -4.21 -14.63
CA LYS A 222 24.14 -4.21 -13.17
C LYS A 222 23.04 -5.15 -12.66
N TYR A 223 21.92 -5.28 -13.37
CA TYR A 223 20.76 -6.09 -12.97
C TYR A 223 20.71 -7.45 -13.69
N ARG A 224 21.24 -7.50 -14.92
CA ARG A 224 21.35 -8.71 -15.71
C ARG A 224 22.09 -9.84 -14.97
N VAL A 225 23.11 -9.49 -14.16
CA VAL A 225 23.84 -10.42 -13.29
C VAL A 225 22.91 -11.24 -12.38
N TYR A 226 21.81 -10.66 -11.91
CA TYR A 226 20.85 -11.40 -11.08
C TYR A 226 20.00 -12.40 -11.87
N LEU A 227 19.82 -12.22 -13.17
CA LEU A 227 19.13 -13.15 -14.04
C LEU A 227 20.06 -14.26 -14.55
N GLU A 228 21.34 -13.94 -14.77
CA GLU A 228 22.37 -14.90 -15.23
C GLU A 228 22.65 -15.98 -14.16
N GLY A 229 22.40 -15.69 -12.89
CA GLY A 229 22.49 -16.65 -11.78
C GLY A 229 21.33 -17.65 -11.69
N PHE A 230 20.35 -17.61 -12.58
CA PHE A 230 19.22 -18.52 -12.55
C PHE A 230 19.63 -19.95 -12.91
N SER A 231 19.24 -20.90 -12.07
CA SER A 231 19.50 -22.33 -12.27
C SER A 231 18.36 -23.17 -11.70
N PRO A 232 18.00 -24.29 -12.32
CA PRO A 232 17.03 -25.23 -11.75
C PRO A 232 17.38 -25.70 -10.34
N ARG A 233 18.66 -25.74 -10.00
CA ARG A 233 19.15 -26.14 -8.66
C ARG A 233 18.90 -25.08 -7.59
N ASN A 234 18.65 -23.84 -7.96
CA ASN A 234 18.42 -22.74 -7.02
C ASN A 234 16.95 -22.64 -6.56
N TYR A 235 16.04 -23.46 -7.09
CA TYR A 235 14.68 -23.54 -6.56
C TYR A 235 14.72 -24.20 -5.19
N SER A 236 14.26 -23.46 -4.17
CA SER A 236 14.33 -23.87 -2.78
C SER A 236 13.03 -23.59 -2.06
N TRP A 237 12.44 -24.62 -1.47
CA TRP A 237 11.29 -24.43 -0.58
C TRP A 237 11.62 -23.55 0.63
N ALA A 238 12.87 -23.54 1.06
CA ALA A 238 13.33 -22.67 2.14
C ALA A 238 13.16 -21.19 1.78
N SER A 239 13.50 -20.78 0.53
CA SER A 239 13.29 -19.42 0.04
C SER A 239 11.81 -19.07 -0.03
N VAL A 240 10.95 -19.95 -0.52
CA VAL A 240 9.50 -19.75 -0.55
C VAL A 240 8.94 -19.59 0.86
N ARG A 241 9.36 -20.46 1.80
CA ARG A 241 8.96 -20.37 3.20
C ARG A 241 9.41 -19.06 3.84
N GLN A 242 10.58 -18.54 3.49
CA GLN A 242 11.08 -17.25 3.97
C GLN A 242 10.24 -16.09 3.44
N LEU A 243 9.88 -16.10 2.16
CA LEU A 243 8.97 -15.12 1.55
C LEU A 243 7.58 -15.15 2.20
N LEU A 244 7.03 -16.32 2.44
CA LEU A 244 5.76 -16.50 3.16
C LEU A 244 5.83 -16.03 4.61
N HIS A 245 6.90 -16.38 5.31
CA HIS A 245 7.10 -15.99 6.70
C HIS A 245 7.17 -14.47 6.88
N MET A 246 7.75 -13.76 5.91
CA MET A 246 7.77 -12.31 5.87
C MET A 246 6.45 -11.72 5.38
N GLY A 247 5.91 -12.25 4.29
CA GLY A 247 4.78 -11.66 3.60
C GLY A 247 3.44 -11.89 4.29
N LEU A 248 3.21 -13.06 4.87
CA LEU A 248 1.91 -13.40 5.46
C LEU A 248 1.51 -12.49 6.65
N PRO A 249 2.40 -12.20 7.64
CA PRO A 249 2.07 -11.24 8.70
C PRO A 249 1.80 -9.84 8.17
N ILE A 250 2.51 -9.40 7.12
CA ILE A 250 2.31 -8.10 6.48
C ILE A 250 0.93 -8.06 5.78
N SER A 251 0.60 -9.12 5.04
CA SER A 251 -0.70 -9.28 4.40
C SER A 251 -1.85 -9.22 5.40
N MET A 252 -1.75 -9.97 6.48
CA MET A 252 -2.77 -9.98 7.54
C MET A 252 -2.90 -8.62 8.23
N GLN A 253 -1.80 -7.91 8.48
CA GLN A 253 -1.84 -6.56 9.03
C GLN A 253 -2.61 -5.62 8.09
N MET A 254 -2.29 -5.62 6.78
CA MET A 254 -2.97 -4.77 5.81
C MET A 254 -4.46 -5.11 5.68
N PHE A 255 -4.81 -6.38 5.72
CA PHE A 255 -6.20 -6.84 5.69
C PHE A 255 -6.98 -6.38 6.93
N LEU A 256 -6.40 -6.55 8.13
CA LEU A 256 -7.03 -6.12 9.39
C LEU A 256 -7.24 -4.61 9.43
N GLU A 257 -6.26 -3.85 8.95
CA GLU A 257 -6.33 -2.40 8.83
C GLU A 257 -7.45 -1.97 7.86
N ALA A 258 -7.42 -2.48 6.62
CA ALA A 258 -8.42 -2.17 5.62
C ALA A 258 -9.84 -2.56 6.07
N SER A 259 -10.00 -3.72 6.70
CA SER A 259 -11.29 -4.19 7.21
C SER A 259 -11.85 -3.31 8.34
N ALA A 260 -10.99 -2.74 9.18
CA ALA A 260 -11.41 -1.79 10.21
C ALA A 260 -11.89 -0.45 9.61
N PHE A 261 -11.21 0.05 8.56
CA PHE A 261 -11.68 1.23 7.82
C PHE A 261 -13.04 0.99 7.16
N VAL A 262 -13.22 -0.17 6.52
CA VAL A 262 -14.52 -0.57 5.95
C VAL A 262 -15.58 -0.70 7.04
N GLY A 263 -15.27 -1.34 8.17
CA GLY A 263 -16.18 -1.48 9.31
C GLY A 263 -16.64 -0.12 9.85
N THR A 264 -15.73 0.83 9.99
CA THR A 264 -16.08 2.21 10.40
C THR A 264 -16.94 2.89 9.34
N GLY A 265 -16.66 2.69 8.05
CA GLY A 265 -17.51 3.21 6.97
C GLY A 265 -18.94 2.67 7.01
N ILE A 266 -19.12 1.38 7.34
CA ILE A 266 -20.45 0.78 7.56
C ILE A 266 -21.15 1.43 8.75
N MET A 267 -20.46 1.60 9.88
CA MET A 267 -21.02 2.27 11.06
C MET A 267 -21.41 3.74 10.78
N MET A 268 -20.69 4.45 9.89
CA MET A 268 -21.08 5.79 9.45
C MET A 268 -22.45 5.78 8.73
N GLY A 269 -22.73 4.75 7.95
CA GLY A 269 -24.02 4.58 7.28
C GLY A 269 -25.20 4.36 8.23
N TRP A 270 -24.95 3.92 9.47
CA TRP A 270 -26.00 3.73 10.47
C TRP A 270 -26.57 5.06 11.03
N PHE A 271 -25.86 6.18 10.85
CA PHE A 271 -26.39 7.49 11.23
C PHE A 271 -27.36 8.01 10.15
N ASN A 272 -26.86 8.38 9.00
CA ASN A 272 -27.63 8.82 7.83
C ASN A 272 -26.74 8.86 6.56
N LYS A 273 -27.35 9.14 5.40
CA LYS A 273 -26.67 9.24 4.11
C LYS A 273 -25.71 10.44 4.02
N GLU A 274 -26.04 11.54 4.69
CA GLU A 274 -25.23 12.76 4.77
C GLU A 274 -23.91 12.47 5.49
N THR A 275 -23.95 11.72 6.60
CA THR A 275 -22.78 11.26 7.34
C THR A 275 -21.90 10.34 6.49
N MET A 276 -22.51 9.41 5.73
CA MET A 276 -21.75 8.52 4.85
C MET A 276 -21.03 9.31 3.73
N SER A 277 -21.70 10.32 3.16
CA SER A 277 -21.12 11.22 2.16
C SER A 277 -19.96 12.04 2.75
N ALA A 278 -20.14 12.59 3.95
CA ALA A 278 -19.12 13.34 4.66
C ALA A 278 -17.90 12.48 5.00
N ASN A 279 -18.12 11.23 5.43
CA ASN A 279 -17.06 10.26 5.66
C ASN A 279 -16.26 9.98 4.38
N GLN A 280 -16.92 9.83 3.23
CA GLN A 280 -16.26 9.61 1.95
C GLN A 280 -15.34 10.79 1.58
N ILE A 281 -15.78 12.03 1.83
CA ILE A 281 -14.96 13.21 1.61
C ILE A 281 -13.75 13.21 2.53
N ALA A 282 -13.95 13.05 3.84
CA ALA A 282 -12.88 13.06 4.84
C ALA A 282 -11.84 11.94 4.60
N THR A 283 -12.28 10.73 4.27
CA THR A 283 -11.38 9.61 3.98
C THR A 283 -10.62 9.80 2.66
N THR A 284 -11.23 10.39 1.63
CA THR A 284 -10.54 10.70 0.37
C THR A 284 -9.39 11.67 0.59
N ILE A 285 -9.62 12.72 1.38
CA ILE A 285 -8.60 13.71 1.72
C ILE A 285 -7.51 13.08 2.59
N GLY A 286 -7.90 12.29 3.59
CA GLY A 286 -6.99 11.54 4.45
C GLY A 286 -6.08 10.60 3.65
N ASN A 287 -6.62 9.87 2.67
CA ASN A 287 -5.86 8.99 1.80
C ASN A 287 -4.79 9.72 0.97
N CYS A 288 -5.07 10.94 0.50
CA CYS A 288 -4.06 11.74 -0.21
C CYS A 288 -2.85 12.05 0.69
N ALA A 289 -3.09 12.42 1.95
CA ALA A 289 -2.00 12.65 2.90
C ALA A 289 -1.28 11.35 3.28
N PHE A 290 -2.02 10.25 3.45
CA PHE A 290 -1.49 8.94 3.81
C PHE A 290 -0.55 8.34 2.74
N MET A 291 -0.74 8.64 1.46
CA MET A 291 0.17 8.16 0.40
C MET A 291 1.61 8.61 0.57
N ILE A 292 1.82 9.82 1.08
CA ILE A 292 3.17 10.32 1.38
C ILE A 292 3.72 9.59 2.62
N VAL A 293 2.89 9.34 3.62
CA VAL A 293 3.23 8.54 4.80
C VAL A 293 3.67 7.12 4.39
N MET A 294 2.90 6.45 3.53
CA MET A 294 3.27 5.13 2.99
C MET A 294 4.62 5.14 2.26
N SER A 295 4.88 6.19 1.49
CA SER A 295 6.13 6.32 0.73
C SER A 295 7.33 6.51 1.66
N ILE A 296 7.18 7.25 2.77
CA ILE A 296 8.20 7.38 3.82
C ILE A 296 8.40 6.03 4.52
N GLY A 297 7.33 5.29 4.81
CA GLY A 297 7.37 3.94 5.37
C GLY A 297 8.12 2.93 4.49
N ALA A 298 7.88 2.95 3.17
CA ALA A 298 8.60 2.13 2.20
C ALA A 298 10.10 2.46 2.18
N ALA A 299 10.46 3.75 2.08
CA ALA A 299 11.85 4.20 2.15
C ALA A 299 12.53 3.80 3.47
N THR A 300 11.78 3.83 4.59
CA THR A 300 12.25 3.38 5.90
C THR A 300 12.58 1.89 5.87
N THR A 301 11.70 1.06 5.31
CA THR A 301 11.93 -0.39 5.18
C THR A 301 13.23 -0.66 4.41
N ILE A 302 13.43 -0.01 3.27
CA ILE A 302 14.63 -0.17 2.44
C ILE A 302 15.90 0.21 3.22
N ARG A 303 15.90 1.38 3.84
CA ARG A 303 17.09 1.86 4.55
C ARG A 303 17.43 1.06 5.79
N VAL A 304 16.41 0.71 6.56
CA VAL A 304 16.58 -0.10 7.77
C VAL A 304 17.07 -1.50 7.40
N SER A 305 16.56 -2.12 6.32
CA SER A 305 17.03 -3.43 5.86
C SER A 305 18.50 -3.40 5.39
N HIS A 306 18.93 -2.32 4.73
CA HIS A 306 20.35 -2.14 4.37
C HIS A 306 21.24 -2.01 5.60
N CYS A 307 20.87 -1.18 6.58
CA CYS A 307 21.63 -1.06 7.82
C CYS A 307 21.64 -2.36 8.63
N TYR A 308 20.52 -3.09 8.63
CA TYR A 308 20.40 -4.39 9.28
C TYR A 308 21.31 -5.44 8.63
N GLY A 309 21.32 -5.53 7.31
CA GLY A 309 22.22 -6.42 6.57
C GLY A 309 23.70 -6.09 6.76
N ALA A 310 24.03 -4.80 6.77
CA ALA A 310 25.39 -4.31 7.07
C ALA A 310 25.78 -4.45 8.54
N ARG A 311 24.89 -4.85 9.44
CA ARG A 311 25.04 -4.92 10.90
C ARG A 311 25.44 -3.57 11.56
N ASP A 312 25.09 -2.47 10.91
CA ASP A 312 25.34 -1.11 11.45
C ASP A 312 24.11 -0.61 12.19
N ILE A 313 24.03 -0.98 13.48
CA ILE A 313 22.88 -0.65 14.33
C ILE A 313 22.85 0.85 14.65
N SER A 314 23.97 1.54 14.61
CA SER A 314 24.06 2.99 14.81
C SER A 314 23.35 3.72 13.66
N GLN A 315 23.68 3.39 12.41
CA GLN A 315 23.03 3.96 11.22
C GLN A 315 21.57 3.54 11.13
N LEU A 316 21.22 2.32 11.54
CA LEU A 316 19.84 1.86 11.64
C LEU A 316 19.01 2.78 12.54
N SER A 317 19.53 3.06 13.75
CA SER A 317 18.86 3.93 14.72
C SER A 317 18.71 5.37 14.20
N LEU A 318 19.72 5.89 13.50
CA LEU A 318 19.68 7.21 12.90
C LEU A 318 18.67 7.28 11.74
N ALA A 319 18.65 6.27 10.86
CA ALA A 319 17.71 6.19 9.77
C ALA A 319 16.25 6.10 10.27
N ALA A 320 16.00 5.29 11.31
CA ALA A 320 14.71 5.17 11.95
C ALA A 320 14.23 6.51 12.55
N LYS A 321 15.09 7.19 13.32
CA LYS A 321 14.75 8.50 13.90
C LYS A 321 14.50 9.56 12.82
N ALA A 322 15.32 9.60 11.77
CA ALA A 322 15.12 10.51 10.66
C ALA A 322 13.78 10.29 9.95
N SER A 323 13.34 9.03 9.82
CA SER A 323 12.02 8.70 9.25
C SER A 323 10.87 9.20 10.14
N TYR A 324 10.98 9.05 11.46
CA TYR A 324 10.00 9.63 12.39
C TYR A 324 9.94 11.17 12.29
N HIS A 325 11.08 11.84 12.19
CA HIS A 325 11.11 13.31 12.02
C HIS A 325 10.40 13.72 10.73
N LEU A 326 10.67 13.04 9.61
CA LEU A 326 10.08 13.35 8.31
C LEU A 326 8.56 13.13 8.32
N VAL A 327 8.09 12.01 8.87
CA VAL A 327 6.66 11.72 8.89
C VAL A 327 5.91 12.66 9.86
N LEU A 328 6.51 13.02 11.00
CA LEU A 328 5.91 13.98 11.93
C LEU A 328 5.83 15.38 11.32
N ALA A 329 6.88 15.83 10.62
CA ALA A 329 6.87 17.11 9.92
C ALA A 329 5.79 17.14 8.83
N TRP A 330 5.66 16.06 8.04
CA TRP A 330 4.61 15.93 7.04
C TRP A 330 3.21 15.92 7.67
N ASN A 331 3.00 15.12 8.70
CA ASN A 331 1.70 15.02 9.34
C ASN A 331 1.30 16.30 10.07
N ALA A 332 2.26 17.04 10.64
CA ALA A 332 2.00 18.37 11.21
C ALA A 332 1.55 19.36 10.12
N LEU A 333 2.18 19.31 8.94
CA LEU A 333 1.75 20.12 7.78
C LEU A 333 0.35 19.71 7.30
N ALA A 334 0.09 18.41 7.15
CA ALA A 334 -1.21 17.89 6.74
C ALA A 334 -2.30 18.24 7.76
N ALA A 335 -2.03 18.10 9.05
CA ALA A 335 -2.95 18.48 10.13
C ALA A 335 -3.25 19.99 10.10
N LEU A 336 -2.24 20.82 9.88
CA LEU A 336 -2.43 22.26 9.72
C LEU A 336 -3.35 22.58 8.55
N VAL A 337 -3.14 21.95 7.38
CA VAL A 337 -4.01 22.13 6.21
C VAL A 337 -5.43 21.63 6.50
N PHE A 338 -5.59 20.47 7.12
CA PHE A 338 -6.91 19.92 7.46
C PHE A 338 -7.69 20.85 8.40
N ILE A 339 -7.04 21.41 9.42
CA ILE A 339 -7.68 22.29 10.40
C ILE A 339 -8.01 23.66 9.77
N THR A 340 -7.06 24.28 9.07
CA THR A 340 -7.24 25.63 8.51
C THR A 340 -8.21 25.65 7.32
N MET A 341 -8.19 24.62 6.50
CA MET A 341 -9.01 24.52 5.30
C MET A 341 -10.27 23.64 5.47
N ARG A 342 -10.60 23.19 6.67
CA ARG A 342 -11.72 22.28 6.94
C ARG A 342 -13.07 22.74 6.38
N ASN A 343 -13.33 24.04 6.35
CA ASN A 343 -14.57 24.62 5.84
C ASN A 343 -14.54 24.84 4.32
N VAL A 344 -13.35 24.82 3.70
CA VAL A 344 -13.17 25.11 2.27
C VAL A 344 -13.07 23.80 1.46
N ILE A 345 -12.26 22.84 1.92
CA ILE A 345 -12.02 21.64 1.13
C ILE A 345 -13.32 20.84 0.83
N PRO A 346 -14.26 20.63 1.77
CA PRO A 346 -15.50 19.91 1.47
C PRO A 346 -16.38 20.59 0.42
N THR A 347 -16.29 21.91 0.26
CA THR A 347 -17.08 22.65 -0.74
C THR A 347 -16.69 22.32 -2.19
N PHE A 348 -15.49 21.77 -2.42
CA PHE A 348 -15.09 21.27 -3.74
C PHE A 348 -15.80 19.97 -4.14
N PHE A 349 -16.35 19.23 -3.17
CA PHE A 349 -17.00 17.94 -3.38
C PHE A 349 -18.53 18.02 -3.42
N THR A 350 -19.10 18.95 -2.66
CA THR A 350 -20.56 19.07 -2.51
C THR A 350 -20.99 20.49 -2.17
N THR A 351 -22.24 20.83 -2.51
CA THR A 351 -22.92 22.07 -2.11
C THR A 351 -23.88 21.86 -0.95
N ASN A 352 -24.06 20.62 -0.46
CA ASN A 352 -24.95 20.32 0.66
C ASN A 352 -24.32 20.82 1.97
N ALA A 353 -24.96 21.80 2.61
CA ALA A 353 -24.45 22.45 3.83
C ALA A 353 -24.30 21.49 5.01
N GLU A 354 -25.18 20.50 5.16
CA GLU A 354 -25.12 19.49 6.22
C GLU A 354 -23.91 18.56 6.04
N VAL A 355 -23.68 18.09 4.82
CA VAL A 355 -22.50 17.25 4.48
C VAL A 355 -21.21 18.04 4.70
N ILE A 356 -21.16 19.31 4.31
CA ILE A 356 -19.99 20.19 4.52
C ILE A 356 -19.72 20.36 6.01
N ALA A 357 -20.74 20.61 6.83
CA ALA A 357 -20.59 20.78 8.27
C ALA A 357 -20.04 19.51 8.95
N ILE A 358 -20.60 18.33 8.61
CA ILE A 358 -20.13 17.05 9.14
C ILE A 358 -18.69 16.77 8.68
N ALA A 359 -18.40 16.92 7.38
CA ALA A 359 -17.06 16.67 6.84
C ALA A 359 -16.01 17.61 7.45
N SER A 360 -16.36 18.89 7.67
CA SER A 360 -15.50 19.87 8.33
C SER A 360 -15.13 19.46 9.76
N ASN A 361 -16.06 18.89 10.51
CA ASN A 361 -15.80 18.35 11.83
C ASN A 361 -14.94 17.08 11.76
N LEU A 362 -15.25 16.15 10.85
CA LEU A 362 -14.46 14.93 10.66
C LEU A 362 -13.00 15.22 10.28
N MET A 363 -12.73 16.29 9.51
CA MET A 363 -11.36 16.71 9.17
C MET A 363 -10.52 17.10 10.39
N VAL A 364 -11.12 17.62 11.46
CA VAL A 364 -10.39 17.90 12.72
C VAL A 364 -9.92 16.60 13.37
N PHE A 365 -10.79 15.59 13.44
CA PHE A 365 -10.43 14.28 13.98
C PHE A 365 -9.48 13.51 13.03
N ALA A 366 -9.60 13.72 11.73
CA ALA A 366 -8.64 13.20 10.75
C ALA A 366 -7.24 13.79 10.98
N ALA A 367 -7.12 15.09 11.24
CA ALA A 367 -5.85 15.71 11.61
C ALA A 367 -5.24 15.10 12.89
N LEU A 368 -6.08 14.72 13.86
CA LEU A 368 -5.64 14.11 15.10
C LEU A 368 -5.09 12.68 14.89
N TYR A 369 -5.85 11.80 14.21
CA TYR A 369 -5.39 10.42 13.99
C TYR A 369 -4.21 10.32 13.03
N GLN A 370 -4.08 11.26 12.09
CA GLN A 370 -3.00 11.29 11.10
C GLN A 370 -1.60 11.27 11.74
N LEU A 371 -1.42 11.95 12.89
CA LEU A 371 -0.16 11.92 13.63
C LEU A 371 0.21 10.52 14.10
N SER A 372 -0.75 9.82 14.68
CA SER A 372 -0.57 8.43 15.16
C SER A 372 -0.37 7.46 14.00
N ASP A 373 -1.09 7.65 12.89
CA ASP A 373 -1.01 6.85 11.69
C ASP A 373 0.39 6.92 11.05
N GLY A 374 0.97 8.12 10.95
CA GLY A 374 2.33 8.26 10.44
C GLY A 374 3.38 7.58 11.31
N ILE A 375 3.28 7.70 12.62
CA ILE A 375 4.18 7.01 13.55
C ILE A 375 4.03 5.49 13.42
N GLN A 376 2.81 5.01 13.35
CA GLN A 376 2.50 3.59 13.16
C GLN A 376 3.09 3.07 11.85
N ASN A 377 2.89 3.78 10.73
CA ASN A 377 3.36 3.34 9.42
C ASN A 377 4.90 3.29 9.32
N VAL A 378 5.60 4.30 9.86
CA VAL A 378 7.08 4.28 9.96
C VAL A 378 7.54 3.13 10.86
N SER A 379 6.83 2.88 11.98
CA SER A 379 7.14 1.76 12.88
C SER A 379 7.00 0.40 12.19
N VAL A 380 5.94 0.22 11.39
CA VAL A 380 5.79 -0.96 10.52
C VAL A 380 6.97 -1.07 9.55
N GLY A 381 7.38 0.05 8.93
CA GLY A 381 8.55 0.09 8.03
C GLY A 381 9.84 -0.36 8.72
N ILE A 382 10.09 0.09 9.95
CA ILE A 382 11.25 -0.33 10.75
C ILE A 382 11.18 -1.82 11.09
N LEU A 383 10.03 -2.31 11.60
CA LEU A 383 9.86 -3.72 11.95
C LEU A 383 10.02 -4.65 10.74
N ARG A 384 9.51 -4.24 9.57
CA ARG A 384 9.74 -4.94 8.30
C ARG A 384 11.23 -4.95 7.94
N GLY A 385 11.91 -3.80 8.06
CA GLY A 385 13.33 -3.66 7.75
C GLY A 385 14.26 -4.52 8.62
N ILE A 386 13.94 -4.69 9.92
CA ILE A 386 14.67 -5.61 10.82
C ILE A 386 14.10 -7.03 10.83
N GLN A 387 13.13 -7.32 9.96
CA GLN A 387 12.46 -8.63 9.78
C GLN A 387 11.70 -9.15 11.02
N ASP A 388 11.32 -8.25 11.94
CA ASP A 388 10.51 -8.59 13.12
C ASP A 388 9.00 -8.42 12.82
N VAL A 389 8.53 -9.13 11.78
CA VAL A 389 7.18 -8.94 11.22
C VAL A 389 6.08 -9.71 11.97
N LYS A 390 6.41 -10.79 12.68
CA LYS A 390 5.41 -11.62 13.36
C LYS A 390 4.55 -10.85 14.35
N ILE A 391 5.14 -9.85 14.99
CA ILE A 391 4.44 -9.05 16.02
C ILE A 391 3.50 -8.01 15.42
N ILE A 392 3.67 -7.67 14.14
CA ILE A 392 2.86 -6.64 13.47
C ILE A 392 1.40 -7.06 13.40
N MET A 393 1.13 -8.33 13.06
CA MET A 393 -0.22 -8.87 12.94
C MET A 393 -1.01 -8.83 14.27
N PRO A 394 -0.53 -9.37 15.40
CA PRO A 394 -1.27 -9.27 16.67
C PRO A 394 -1.43 -7.83 17.16
N ILE A 395 -0.44 -6.95 16.96
CA ILE A 395 -0.60 -5.53 17.26
C ILE A 395 -1.73 -4.92 16.41
N ALA A 396 -1.78 -5.22 15.11
CA ALA A 396 -2.84 -4.74 14.23
C ALA A 396 -4.22 -5.26 14.66
N PHE A 397 -4.33 -6.53 15.00
CA PHE A 397 -5.59 -7.11 15.48
C PHE A 397 -6.08 -6.41 16.76
N VAL A 398 -5.21 -6.26 17.75
CA VAL A 398 -5.57 -5.58 19.01
C VAL A 398 -5.95 -4.13 18.74
N SER A 399 -5.16 -3.41 17.96
CA SER A 399 -5.35 -1.98 17.73
C SER A 399 -6.60 -1.66 16.91
N TYR A 400 -6.83 -2.38 15.82
CA TYR A 400 -7.90 -2.07 14.91
C TYR A 400 -9.23 -2.74 15.30
N TRP A 401 -9.19 -4.01 15.72
CA TRP A 401 -10.41 -4.78 15.98
C TRP A 401 -10.86 -4.71 17.45
N LEU A 402 -9.93 -4.77 18.39
CA LEU A 402 -10.27 -4.77 19.82
C LEU A 402 -10.32 -3.36 20.43
N LEU A 403 -9.59 -2.39 19.88
CA LEU A 403 -9.57 -1.03 20.42
C LEU A 403 -10.32 -0.06 19.51
N ASN A 404 -9.96 0.07 18.22
CA ASN A 404 -10.56 1.07 17.35
C ASN A 404 -12.07 0.87 17.16
N LEU A 405 -12.52 -0.29 16.66
CA LEU A 405 -13.94 -0.52 16.37
C LEU A 405 -14.82 -0.42 17.62
N PRO A 406 -14.49 -1.07 18.77
CA PRO A 406 -15.29 -0.93 19.98
C PRO A 406 -15.25 0.49 20.58
N ALA A 407 -14.08 1.16 20.56
CA ALA A 407 -13.99 2.55 21.03
C ALA A 407 -14.78 3.49 20.13
N GLY A 408 -14.70 3.31 18.81
CA GLY A 408 -15.50 4.07 17.84
C GLY A 408 -16.99 3.90 18.08
N TYR A 409 -17.45 2.66 18.29
CA TYR A 409 -18.85 2.40 18.65
C TYR A 409 -19.25 3.07 19.97
N LEU A 410 -18.41 2.93 21.00
CA LEU A 410 -18.65 3.53 22.32
C LEU A 410 -18.77 5.06 22.21
N PHE A 411 -17.80 5.72 21.58
CA PHE A 411 -17.79 7.18 21.45
C PHE A 411 -18.91 7.67 20.52
N GLY A 412 -19.10 6.99 19.37
CA GLY A 412 -20.07 7.40 18.35
C GLY A 412 -21.51 7.24 18.80
N PHE A 413 -21.88 6.06 19.28
CA PHE A 413 -23.27 5.70 19.57
C PHE A 413 -23.59 5.80 21.07
N THR A 414 -22.79 5.23 21.95
CA THR A 414 -23.13 5.16 23.40
C THR A 414 -22.92 6.51 24.08
N MET A 415 -21.84 7.22 23.76
CA MET A 415 -21.57 8.55 24.31
C MET A 415 -22.21 9.68 23.50
N GLY A 416 -22.86 9.37 22.38
CA GLY A 416 -23.59 10.34 21.58
C GLY A 416 -22.74 11.37 20.84
N MET A 417 -21.43 11.11 20.63
CA MET A 417 -20.54 12.01 19.87
C MET A 417 -20.80 11.96 18.36
N GLY A 418 -21.67 11.07 17.91
CA GLY A 418 -21.99 10.91 16.49
C GLY A 418 -20.79 10.48 15.63
N PRO A 419 -20.72 10.91 14.36
CA PRO A 419 -19.68 10.51 13.42
C PRO A 419 -18.26 10.84 13.89
N SER A 420 -18.10 11.92 14.64
CA SER A 420 -16.80 12.34 15.21
C SER A 420 -16.24 11.33 16.20
N GLY A 421 -17.12 10.63 16.93
CA GLY A 421 -16.73 9.58 17.87
C GLY A 421 -16.10 8.37 17.17
N LEU A 422 -16.56 8.01 15.96
CA LEU A 422 -15.96 6.94 15.16
C LEU A 422 -14.52 7.30 14.75
N PHE A 423 -14.27 8.55 14.35
CA PHE A 423 -12.92 9.03 14.01
C PHE A 423 -12.02 9.14 15.26
N LEU A 424 -12.59 9.46 16.42
CA LEU A 424 -11.85 9.40 17.67
C LEU A 424 -11.43 7.97 18.01
N GLY A 425 -12.25 6.97 17.68
CA GLY A 425 -11.89 5.55 17.77
C GLY A 425 -10.63 5.22 16.96
N PHE A 426 -10.49 5.75 15.73
CA PHE A 426 -9.24 5.63 14.95
C PHE A 426 -8.05 6.24 15.68
N SER A 427 -8.21 7.44 16.24
CA SER A 427 -7.14 8.09 16.99
C SER A 427 -6.66 7.22 18.16
N PHE A 428 -7.59 6.58 18.86
CA PHE A 428 -7.30 5.68 19.96
C PHE A 428 -6.59 4.40 19.51
N GLY A 429 -7.13 3.71 18.50
CA GLY A 429 -6.56 2.47 17.96
C GLY A 429 -5.18 2.67 17.36
N LEU A 430 -5.00 3.69 16.49
CA LEU A 430 -3.73 4.01 15.86
C LEU A 430 -2.66 4.45 16.87
N SER A 431 -3.04 5.20 17.91
CA SER A 431 -2.13 5.59 18.98
C SER A 431 -1.66 4.37 19.79
N ALA A 432 -2.55 3.43 20.07
CA ALA A 432 -2.20 2.17 20.72
C ALA A 432 -1.24 1.34 19.84
N ALA A 433 -1.49 1.24 18.52
CA ALA A 433 -0.59 0.58 17.58
C ALA A 433 0.79 1.23 17.58
N ALA A 434 0.86 2.56 17.47
CA ALA A 434 2.10 3.32 17.46
C ALA A 434 2.92 3.06 18.73
N VAL A 435 2.29 3.13 19.92
CA VAL A 435 2.96 2.88 21.20
C VAL A 435 3.49 1.45 21.29
N MET A 436 2.65 0.45 20.99
CA MET A 436 3.06 -0.96 21.03
C MET A 436 4.21 -1.26 20.08
N MET A 437 4.19 -0.71 18.86
CA MET A 437 5.26 -0.88 17.88
C MET A 437 6.56 -0.18 18.30
N ILE A 438 6.48 1.04 18.85
CA ILE A 438 7.67 1.75 19.36
C ILE A 438 8.32 0.97 20.51
N VAL A 439 7.52 0.44 21.45
CA VAL A 439 8.03 -0.39 22.55
C VAL A 439 8.72 -1.64 21.99
N ARG A 440 8.11 -2.28 21.00
CA ARG A 440 8.73 -3.45 20.34
C ARG A 440 10.05 -3.09 19.65
N ILE A 441 10.07 -2.02 18.86
CA ILE A 441 11.28 -1.55 18.16
C ILE A 441 12.41 -1.28 19.15
N ARG A 442 12.14 -0.58 20.24
CA ARG A 442 13.16 -0.32 21.29
C ARG A 442 13.75 -1.62 21.83
N ARG A 443 12.90 -2.61 22.15
CA ARG A 443 13.35 -3.93 22.64
C ARG A 443 14.16 -4.68 21.58
N SER A 444 13.74 -4.66 20.30
CA SER A 444 14.45 -5.35 19.22
C SER A 444 15.81 -4.72 18.94
N ILE A 445 15.90 -3.38 18.87
CA ILE A 445 17.17 -2.67 18.69
C ILE A 445 18.12 -2.91 19.88
N SER A 446 17.62 -2.89 21.13
CA SER A 446 18.45 -3.18 22.31
C SER A 446 19.03 -4.60 22.28
N ARG A 447 18.27 -5.59 21.82
CA ARG A 447 18.76 -6.96 21.63
C ARG A 447 19.83 -7.05 20.54
N LEU A 448 19.67 -6.32 19.45
CA LEU A 448 20.67 -6.27 18.37
C LEU A 448 21.99 -5.65 18.87
N HIS A 449 21.94 -4.61 19.69
CA HIS A 449 23.13 -4.04 20.33
C HIS A 449 23.84 -5.02 21.27
N ALA A 450 23.09 -5.74 22.09
CA ALA A 450 23.64 -6.73 23.02
C ALA A 450 24.35 -7.87 22.26
N ASN A 451 23.74 -8.39 21.19
CA ASN A 451 24.33 -9.46 20.36
C ASN A 451 25.56 -8.98 19.59
N GLY A 452 25.56 -7.75 19.09
CA GLY A 452 26.71 -7.13 18.40
C GLY A 452 27.93 -7.00 19.32
N ASN A 453 27.75 -6.56 20.56
CA ASN A 453 28.82 -6.45 21.54
C ASN A 453 29.42 -7.80 21.95
N SER A 454 28.60 -8.84 22.10
CA SER A 454 29.06 -10.18 22.43
C SER A 454 29.96 -10.78 21.34
N GLN A 455 29.66 -10.54 20.05
CA GLN A 455 30.49 -11.02 18.94
C GLN A 455 31.81 -10.24 18.78
N SER A 456 31.85 -8.98 19.13
CA SER A 456 33.09 -8.18 19.11
C SER A 456 34.08 -8.60 20.22
N THR A 457 33.55 -9.00 21.37
CA THR A 457 34.39 -9.49 22.50
C THR A 457 35.04 -10.84 22.20
N ILE A 458 34.32 -11.75 21.48
CA ILE A 458 34.86 -13.06 21.08
C ILE A 458 35.90 -12.95 19.95
N ARG A 459 35.83 -11.90 19.13
CA ARG A 459 36.78 -11.68 18.02
C ARG A 459 38.11 -11.03 18.48
N ASN A 460 38.11 -10.41 19.65
CA ASN A 460 39.29 -9.72 20.25
C ASN A 460 39.94 -10.55 21.39
N SER A 461 39.40 -11.71 21.69
CA SER A 461 40.00 -12.76 22.54
C SER A 461 40.60 -13.87 21.68
#